data_35a2ce84d022d3aa934c942bd8037612
#
_entry.id   35a2ce84d022d3aa934c942bd8037612
#
_cell.length_a   1.000
_cell.length_b   1.000
_cell.length_c   1.000
_cell.angle_alpha   90.00
_cell.angle_beta   90.00
_cell.angle_gamma   90.00
#
_symmetry.space_group_name_H-M   'P 1'
#
loop_
_entity.id
_entity.type
_entity.pdbx_description
1 polymer ?
#
loop_
_entity_poly.entity_id
_entity_poly.type
_entity_poly.pdbx_seq_one_letter_code
_entity_poly.pdbx_strand_id
1 'polypeptide(L)'
;MTFTSKKPRVKVEEEILKDVINALENRTSDVSPWRKPWKPDNQGIHQNFLTGHHYTGSNPIILELYMWSKGQDLPLWIGYGQAKEQGWVVKKGSKAARILRPNPFKIDLNNEDGSPKLDKEGNQEFIMKVSFKGATVFNVSDIEGKDQKSQEKLDAKLAEFKNQSIKSARPLEDRCKQALERLM
;
A
#
# COMPACT_ATOMS: atom_id res chain seq x y z
N MET A 1 6.57 -12.33 42.37
CA MET A 1 6.97 -11.62 41.11
C MET A 1 6.59 -12.49 39.94
N THR A 2 5.48 -12.19 39.29
CA THR A 2 4.97 -12.96 38.14
C THR A 2 5.64 -12.44 36.89
N PHE A 3 6.53 -13.23 36.30
CA PHE A 3 7.08 -12.95 34.96
C PHE A 3 5.98 -13.14 33.92
N THR A 4 5.41 -12.06 33.43
CA THR A 4 4.57 -12.09 32.25
C THR A 4 5.45 -12.39 31.04
N SER A 5 5.43 -13.63 30.58
CA SER A 5 6.05 -14.05 29.31
C SER A 5 5.44 -13.22 28.17
N LYS A 6 6.19 -12.25 27.67
CA LYS A 6 5.84 -11.56 26.41
C LYS A 6 5.80 -12.62 25.29
N LYS A 7 4.61 -12.85 24.71
CA LYS A 7 4.50 -13.67 23.50
C LYS A 7 5.55 -13.21 22.47
N PRO A 8 6.27 -14.15 21.82
CA PRO A 8 7.24 -13.78 20.81
C PRO A 8 6.55 -12.92 19.73
N ARG A 9 7.12 -11.78 19.41
CA ARG A 9 6.65 -10.94 18.30
C ARG A 9 6.84 -11.73 17.01
N VAL A 10 5.75 -12.17 16.41
CA VAL A 10 5.77 -12.73 15.05
C VAL A 10 6.32 -11.63 14.14
N LYS A 11 7.30 -11.96 13.31
CA LYS A 11 7.85 -11.00 12.36
C LYS A 11 6.76 -10.62 11.36
N VAL A 12 6.67 -9.35 11.03
CA VAL A 12 5.63 -8.81 10.10
C VAL A 12 5.67 -9.53 8.75
N GLU A 13 6.88 -9.89 8.31
CA GLU A 13 7.10 -10.64 7.07
C GLU A 13 6.42 -12.02 7.10
N GLU A 14 6.45 -12.71 8.25
CA GLU A 14 5.79 -14.02 8.43
C GLU A 14 4.27 -13.89 8.40
N GLU A 15 3.72 -12.80 8.95
CA GLU A 15 2.28 -12.53 8.89
C GLU A 15 1.82 -12.21 7.47
N ILE A 16 2.60 -11.39 6.73
CA ILE A 16 2.35 -11.08 5.32
C ILE A 16 2.42 -12.36 4.48
N LEU A 17 3.43 -13.20 4.70
CA LEU A 17 3.58 -14.46 3.98
C LEU A 17 2.39 -15.37 4.20
N LYS A 18 1.90 -15.50 5.42
CA LYS A 18 0.67 -16.26 5.73
C LYS A 18 -0.54 -15.70 5.00
N ASP A 19 -0.71 -14.37 4.99
CA ASP A 19 -1.83 -13.74 4.28
C ASP A 19 -1.76 -14.01 2.77
N VAL A 20 -0.55 -13.96 2.18
CA VAL A 20 -0.32 -14.28 0.76
C VAL A 20 -0.62 -15.75 0.46
N ILE A 21 -0.13 -16.69 1.29
CA ILE A 21 -0.41 -18.10 1.14
C ILE A 21 -1.93 -18.36 1.22
N ASN A 22 -2.59 -17.83 2.23
CA ASN A 22 -4.03 -17.95 2.39
C ASN A 22 -4.80 -17.39 1.18
N ALA A 23 -4.35 -16.28 0.60
CA ALA A 23 -4.98 -15.70 -0.58
C ALA A 23 -4.81 -16.59 -1.82
N LEU A 24 -3.68 -17.28 -1.95
CA LEU A 24 -3.43 -18.21 -3.04
C LEU A 24 -4.18 -19.54 -2.89
N GLU A 25 -4.30 -20.05 -1.66
CA GLU A 25 -4.99 -21.32 -1.35
C GLU A 25 -6.52 -21.17 -1.46
N ASN A 26 -7.06 -20.05 -0.98
CA ASN A 26 -8.51 -19.78 -0.95
C ASN A 26 -8.99 -18.99 -2.19
N ARG A 27 -8.33 -19.14 -3.30
CA ARG A 27 -8.70 -18.46 -4.55
C ARG A 27 -10.10 -18.88 -5.01
N THR A 28 -10.89 -17.89 -5.39
CA THR A 28 -12.25 -18.07 -5.95
C THR A 28 -12.27 -18.15 -7.47
N SER A 29 -11.13 -17.93 -8.13
CA SER A 29 -10.98 -17.87 -9.58
C SER A 29 -9.82 -18.77 -10.04
N ASP A 30 -10.03 -19.51 -11.12
CA ASP A 30 -8.98 -20.33 -11.78
C ASP A 30 -7.95 -19.47 -12.55
N VAL A 31 -8.22 -18.17 -12.71
CA VAL A 31 -7.31 -17.24 -13.38
C VAL A 31 -6.29 -16.71 -12.38
N SER A 32 -5.01 -16.95 -12.63
CA SER A 32 -3.91 -16.42 -11.82
C SER A 32 -3.88 -14.89 -11.89
N PRO A 33 -3.61 -14.17 -10.76
CA PRO A 33 -3.59 -12.71 -10.72
C PRO A 33 -2.60 -12.09 -11.73
N TRP A 34 -1.48 -12.76 -12.01
CA TRP A 34 -0.50 -12.34 -13.02
C TRP A 34 -0.90 -12.62 -14.48
N ARG A 35 -2.04 -13.29 -14.71
CA ARG A 35 -2.64 -13.47 -16.05
C ARG A 35 -3.79 -12.50 -16.31
N LYS A 36 -4.03 -11.55 -15.39
CA LYS A 36 -5.04 -10.53 -15.59
C LYS A 36 -4.70 -9.75 -16.86
N PRO A 37 -5.61 -9.63 -17.82
CA PRO A 37 -5.37 -8.81 -19.00
C PRO A 37 -5.10 -7.38 -18.54
N TRP A 38 -3.98 -6.81 -18.96
CA TRP A 38 -3.59 -5.44 -18.64
C TRP A 38 -4.69 -4.51 -19.12
N LYS A 39 -5.40 -3.89 -18.20
CA LYS A 39 -6.32 -2.81 -18.55
C LYS A 39 -5.45 -1.58 -18.86
N PRO A 40 -5.60 -0.96 -20.06
CA PRO A 40 -4.73 0.16 -20.48
C PRO A 40 -4.97 1.46 -19.72
N ASP A 41 -5.98 1.49 -18.88
CA ASP A 41 -6.39 2.62 -18.07
C ASP A 41 -5.75 2.50 -16.69
N ASN A 42 -4.71 3.19 -16.39
CA ASN A 42 -4.02 3.38 -15.09
C ASN A 42 -4.74 2.88 -13.80
N GLN A 43 -5.81 2.10 -13.95
CA GLN A 43 -6.61 1.50 -12.88
C GLN A 43 -5.90 0.37 -12.13
N GLY A 44 -4.67 0.02 -12.57
CA GLY A 44 -3.88 -1.05 -11.95
C GLY A 44 -2.86 -0.59 -10.91
N ILE A 45 -2.69 0.72 -10.68
CA ILE A 45 -1.69 1.24 -9.75
C ILE A 45 -2.31 1.37 -8.37
N HIS A 46 -1.82 0.55 -7.43
CA HIS A 46 -2.24 0.66 -6.03
C HIS A 46 -1.79 1.97 -5.42
N GLN A 47 -2.74 2.74 -4.90
CA GLN A 47 -2.48 4.04 -4.30
C GLN A 47 -3.33 4.31 -3.06
N ASN A 48 -2.84 5.22 -2.23
CA ASN A 48 -3.59 5.72 -1.09
C ASN A 48 -4.72 6.64 -1.58
N PHE A 49 -5.93 6.35 -1.18
CA PHE A 49 -7.15 7.03 -1.64
C PHE A 49 -7.20 8.52 -1.26
N LEU A 50 -6.60 8.91 -0.14
CA LEU A 50 -6.59 10.31 0.29
C LEU A 50 -5.46 11.11 -0.32
N THR A 51 -4.26 10.54 -0.33
CA THR A 51 -3.04 11.27 -0.67
C THR A 51 -2.63 11.07 -2.12
N GLY A 52 -3.19 10.08 -2.83
CA GLY A 52 -2.75 9.69 -4.17
C GLY A 52 -1.35 9.04 -4.20
N HIS A 53 -0.73 8.83 -3.03
CA HIS A 53 0.59 8.22 -2.97
C HIS A 53 0.55 6.78 -3.47
N HIS A 54 1.41 6.46 -4.44
CA HIS A 54 1.51 5.12 -5.01
C HIS A 54 2.31 4.21 -4.08
N TYR A 55 1.81 2.99 -3.88
CA TYR A 55 2.54 1.96 -3.15
C TYR A 55 3.69 1.43 -4.01
N THR A 56 4.83 1.17 -3.39
CA THR A 56 6.08 0.75 -4.05
C THR A 56 6.67 -0.51 -3.42
N GLY A 57 7.72 -1.05 -4.02
CA GLY A 57 8.38 -2.27 -3.56
C GLY A 57 7.48 -3.51 -3.71
N SER A 58 7.41 -4.34 -2.68
CA SER A 58 6.54 -5.53 -2.64
C SER A 58 5.06 -5.23 -2.37
N ASN A 59 4.74 -4.03 -1.89
CA ASN A 59 3.37 -3.68 -1.49
C ASN A 59 2.34 -3.81 -2.63
N PRO A 60 2.60 -3.35 -3.88
CA PRO A 60 1.64 -3.55 -4.97
C PRO A 60 1.26 -5.00 -5.19
N ILE A 61 2.22 -5.92 -5.11
CA ILE A 61 1.98 -7.36 -5.30
C ILE A 61 1.10 -7.89 -4.17
N ILE A 62 1.42 -7.54 -2.92
CA ILE A 62 0.65 -7.95 -1.74
C ILE A 62 -0.80 -7.44 -1.85
N LEU A 63 -0.97 -6.17 -2.21
CA LEU A 63 -2.28 -5.53 -2.34
C LEU A 63 -3.10 -6.11 -3.50
N GLU A 64 -2.45 -6.43 -4.64
CA GLU A 64 -3.11 -7.09 -5.77
C GLU A 64 -3.63 -8.47 -5.38
N LEU A 65 -2.80 -9.30 -4.73
CA LEU A 65 -3.20 -10.61 -4.25
C LEU A 65 -4.36 -10.52 -3.25
N TYR A 66 -4.31 -9.54 -2.34
CA TYR A 66 -5.39 -9.32 -1.39
C TYR A 66 -6.69 -8.90 -2.09
N MET A 67 -6.62 -7.93 -2.99
CA MET A 67 -7.75 -7.44 -3.78
C MET A 67 -8.38 -8.57 -4.59
N TRP A 68 -7.54 -9.37 -5.26
CA TRP A 68 -7.98 -10.53 -6.03
C TRP A 68 -8.68 -11.59 -5.16
N SER A 69 -8.12 -11.93 -3.98
CA SER A 69 -8.72 -12.91 -3.06
C SER A 69 -10.09 -12.50 -2.52
N LYS A 70 -10.42 -11.20 -2.60
CA LYS A 70 -11.68 -10.61 -2.15
C LYS A 70 -12.64 -10.28 -3.28
N GLY A 71 -12.26 -10.51 -4.55
CA GLY A 71 -13.04 -10.10 -5.71
C GLY A 71 -13.24 -8.59 -5.81
N GLN A 72 -12.30 -7.80 -5.29
CA GLN A 72 -12.34 -6.34 -5.34
C GLN A 72 -11.64 -5.84 -6.60
N ASP A 73 -12.12 -4.73 -7.18
CA ASP A 73 -11.64 -4.21 -8.45
C ASP A 73 -10.91 -2.86 -8.36
N LEU A 74 -11.07 -2.14 -7.24
CA LEU A 74 -10.49 -0.81 -7.09
C LEU A 74 -9.14 -0.87 -6.36
N PRO A 75 -8.02 -0.44 -6.99
CA PRO A 75 -6.69 -0.45 -6.37
C PRO A 75 -6.48 0.75 -5.43
N LEU A 76 -7.52 1.10 -4.66
CA LEU A 76 -7.55 2.25 -3.76
C LEU A 76 -7.57 1.77 -2.30
N TRP A 77 -6.66 2.32 -1.52
CA TRP A 77 -6.43 1.87 -0.16
C TRP A 77 -6.38 3.04 0.82
N ILE A 78 -6.83 2.81 2.04
CA ILE A 78 -6.86 3.83 3.08
C ILE A 78 -6.48 3.22 4.44
N GLY A 79 -5.73 3.98 5.23
CA GLY A 79 -5.46 3.62 6.63
C GLY A 79 -6.68 3.87 7.51
N TYR A 80 -6.84 3.06 8.57
CA TYR A 80 -7.97 3.20 9.50
C TYR A 80 -8.09 4.61 10.10
N GLY A 81 -6.96 5.18 10.57
CA GLY A 81 -6.93 6.55 11.11
C GLY A 81 -7.37 7.59 10.09
N GLN A 82 -6.86 7.48 8.87
CA GLN A 82 -7.23 8.35 7.76
C GLN A 82 -8.73 8.28 7.44
N ALA A 83 -9.32 7.07 7.41
CA ALA A 83 -10.75 6.91 7.18
C ALA A 83 -11.56 7.58 8.28
N LYS A 84 -11.19 7.35 9.56
CA LYS A 84 -11.85 7.92 10.72
C LYS A 84 -11.84 9.46 10.71
N GLU A 85 -10.71 10.08 10.35
CA GLU A 85 -10.57 11.54 10.23
C GLU A 85 -11.50 12.14 9.17
N GLN A 86 -11.85 11.37 8.14
CA GLN A 86 -12.80 11.79 7.09
C GLN A 86 -14.28 11.53 7.46
N GLY A 87 -14.55 10.94 8.63
CA GLY A 87 -15.88 10.51 9.02
C GLY A 87 -16.31 9.20 8.34
N TRP A 88 -15.34 8.42 7.84
CA TRP A 88 -15.60 7.13 7.24
C TRP A 88 -15.33 6.00 8.22
N VAL A 89 -16.05 4.92 8.05
CA VAL A 89 -15.93 3.71 8.88
C VAL A 89 -15.67 2.49 8.00
N VAL A 90 -14.98 1.52 8.58
CA VAL A 90 -14.75 0.22 7.93
C VAL A 90 -15.99 -0.64 8.14
N LYS A 91 -16.50 -1.23 7.08
CA LYS A 91 -17.64 -2.15 7.12
C LYS A 91 -17.35 -3.33 8.05
N LYS A 92 -18.37 -3.74 8.80
CA LYS A 92 -18.25 -4.87 9.74
C LYS A 92 -17.82 -6.15 9.01
N GLY A 93 -16.80 -6.81 9.53
CA GLY A 93 -16.27 -8.06 8.95
C GLY A 93 -15.18 -7.87 7.91
N SER A 94 -14.90 -6.63 7.46
CA SER A 94 -13.79 -6.35 6.56
C SER A 94 -12.46 -6.65 7.24
N LYS A 95 -11.51 -7.18 6.46
CA LYS A 95 -10.15 -7.47 6.92
C LYS A 95 -9.19 -6.47 6.30
N ALA A 96 -8.20 -6.02 7.05
CA ALA A 96 -7.15 -5.15 6.54
C ALA A 96 -6.10 -5.94 5.75
N ALA A 97 -5.58 -5.36 4.68
CA ALA A 97 -4.34 -5.81 4.06
C ALA A 97 -3.14 -5.32 4.86
N ARG A 98 -2.12 -6.16 5.02
CA ARG A 98 -0.85 -5.77 5.64
C ARG A 98 0.14 -5.34 4.58
N ILE A 99 0.82 -4.24 4.85
CA ILE A 99 1.85 -3.68 3.98
C ILE A 99 3.13 -3.42 4.77
N LEU A 100 4.24 -3.34 4.06
CA LEU A 100 5.54 -2.97 4.61
C LEU A 100 5.75 -1.46 4.48
N ARG A 101 5.96 -0.80 5.59
CA ARG A 101 6.29 0.61 5.65
C ARG A 101 7.76 0.77 6.00
N PRO A 102 8.58 1.45 5.17
CA PRO A 102 9.96 1.74 5.50
C PRO A 102 10.03 2.67 6.71
N ASN A 103 10.94 2.37 7.61
CA ASN A 103 11.21 3.15 8.81
C ASN A 103 12.72 3.41 8.88
N PRO A 104 13.18 4.51 8.27
CA PRO A 104 14.59 4.88 8.33
C PRO A 104 14.95 5.30 9.75
N PHE A 105 16.15 4.92 10.19
CA PHE A 105 16.72 5.30 11.48
C PHE A 105 18.23 5.46 11.38
N LYS A 106 18.76 6.31 12.22
CA LYS A 106 20.19 6.55 12.34
C LYS A 106 20.81 5.53 13.29
N ILE A 107 22.02 5.07 12.95
CA ILE A 107 22.89 4.35 13.86
C ILE A 107 24.18 5.16 13.96
N ASP A 108 24.46 5.64 15.16
CA ASP A 108 25.68 6.35 15.45
C ASP A 108 26.87 5.39 15.36
N LEU A 109 27.96 5.81 14.74
CA LEU A 109 29.18 5.03 14.61
C LEU A 109 30.10 5.32 15.79
N ASN A 110 30.63 4.25 16.36
CA ASN A 110 31.63 4.33 17.42
C ASN A 110 32.95 3.69 16.95
N ASN A 111 34.06 4.14 17.49
CA ASN A 111 35.36 3.54 17.35
C ASN A 111 35.40 2.21 18.10
N GLU A 112 36.48 1.44 17.94
CA GLU A 112 36.68 0.14 18.62
C GLU A 112 36.74 0.26 20.15
N ASP A 113 37.16 1.42 20.68
CA ASP A 113 37.20 1.75 22.10
C ASP A 113 35.83 2.19 22.66
N GLY A 114 34.78 2.25 21.85
CA GLY A 114 33.42 2.70 22.20
C GLY A 114 33.25 4.20 22.20
N SER A 115 34.28 4.99 21.90
CA SER A 115 34.14 6.45 21.73
C SER A 115 33.38 6.81 20.47
N PRO A 116 32.66 7.96 20.42
CA PRO A 116 31.99 8.43 19.21
C PRO A 116 32.97 8.60 18.05
N LYS A 117 32.64 8.07 16.89
CA LYS A 117 33.39 8.35 15.68
C LYS A 117 32.95 9.70 15.11
N LEU A 118 33.92 10.63 15.01
CA LEU A 118 33.65 12.00 14.54
C LEU A 118 34.08 12.19 13.09
N ASP A 119 33.33 13.01 12.37
CA ASP A 119 33.71 13.49 11.04
C ASP A 119 34.82 14.57 11.12
N LYS A 120 35.23 15.10 9.97
CA LYS A 120 36.28 16.16 9.89
C LYS A 120 35.87 17.47 10.55
N GLU A 121 34.58 17.66 10.79
CA GLU A 121 33.97 18.86 11.37
C GLU A 121 33.68 18.70 12.86
N GLY A 122 33.95 17.50 13.45
CA GLY A 122 33.74 17.21 14.86
C GLY A 122 32.33 16.71 15.19
N ASN A 123 31.48 16.42 14.20
CA ASN A 123 30.15 15.85 14.42
C ASN A 123 30.23 14.32 14.43
N GLN A 124 29.34 13.69 15.21
CA GLN A 124 29.28 12.25 15.24
C GLN A 124 28.84 11.66 13.91
N GLU A 125 29.64 10.76 13.34
CA GLU A 125 29.29 10.01 12.14
C GLU A 125 28.15 9.04 12.43
N PHE A 126 27.24 8.90 11.48
CA PHE A 126 26.15 7.93 11.54
C PHE A 126 25.91 7.28 10.17
N ILE A 127 25.31 6.12 10.19
CA ILE A 127 24.77 5.47 8.99
C ILE A 127 23.24 5.44 9.04
N MET A 128 22.63 5.67 7.90
CA MET A 128 21.18 5.48 7.76
C MET A 128 20.90 4.02 7.46
N LYS A 129 20.10 3.38 8.31
CA LYS A 129 19.54 2.05 8.04
C LYS A 129 18.03 2.14 7.88
N VAL A 130 17.46 1.19 7.15
CA VAL A 130 16.02 1.09 6.97
C VAL A 130 15.56 -0.23 7.58
N SER A 131 14.66 -0.14 8.54
CA SER A 131 13.86 -1.28 9.00
C SER A 131 12.47 -1.20 8.36
N PHE A 132 11.75 -2.31 8.33
CA PHE A 132 10.37 -2.32 7.87
C PHE A 132 9.44 -2.53 9.05
N LYS A 133 8.36 -1.74 9.10
CA LYS A 133 7.27 -1.90 10.05
C LYS A 133 6.00 -2.30 9.30
N GLY A 134 5.23 -3.20 9.89
CA GLY A 134 3.88 -3.50 9.38
C GLY A 134 2.96 -2.32 9.55
N ALA A 135 2.18 -2.06 8.52
CA ALA A 135 1.04 -1.16 8.57
C ALA A 135 -0.17 -1.86 7.96
N THR A 136 -1.37 -1.43 8.33
CA THR A 136 -2.61 -2.00 7.83
C THR A 136 -3.38 -0.96 7.03
N VAL A 137 -3.91 -1.39 5.89
CA VAL A 137 -4.76 -0.58 5.03
C VAL A 137 -6.01 -1.36 4.64
N PHE A 138 -7.09 -0.67 4.39
CA PHE A 138 -8.36 -1.22 3.92
C PHE A 138 -8.59 -0.81 2.48
N ASN A 139 -9.16 -1.71 1.69
CA ASN A 139 -9.62 -1.34 0.36
C ASN A 139 -10.81 -0.37 0.49
N VAL A 140 -10.92 0.57 -0.42
CA VAL A 140 -11.99 1.56 -0.39
C VAL A 140 -13.38 0.93 -0.56
N SER A 141 -13.48 -0.24 -1.17
CA SER A 141 -14.73 -1.01 -1.28
C SER A 141 -15.26 -1.48 0.09
N ASP A 142 -14.38 -1.55 1.09
CA ASP A 142 -14.69 -1.92 2.47
C ASP A 142 -15.00 -0.70 3.37
N ILE A 143 -15.11 0.49 2.78
CA ILE A 143 -15.34 1.74 3.50
C ILE A 143 -16.75 2.26 3.23
N GLU A 144 -17.35 2.87 4.23
CA GLU A 144 -18.64 3.57 4.14
C GLU A 144 -18.63 4.86 4.96
N GLY A 145 -19.51 5.79 4.64
CA GLY A 145 -19.68 7.01 5.43
C GLY A 145 -20.37 6.71 6.75
N LYS A 146 -19.91 7.34 7.84
CA LYS A 146 -20.57 7.23 9.14
C LYS A 146 -21.98 7.84 9.14
N ASP A 147 -22.20 8.86 8.33
CA ASP A 147 -23.44 9.57 8.10
C ASP A 147 -23.58 9.91 6.60
N GLN A 148 -24.76 10.42 6.22
CA GLN A 148 -25.06 10.72 4.82
C GLN A 148 -24.06 11.72 4.21
N LYS A 149 -23.67 12.76 4.94
CA LYS A 149 -22.72 13.78 4.46
C LYS A 149 -21.33 13.16 4.20
N SER A 150 -20.89 12.28 5.09
CA SER A 150 -19.61 11.57 4.93
C SER A 150 -19.67 10.56 3.77
N GLN A 151 -20.82 9.95 3.52
CA GLN A 151 -21.05 9.07 2.38
C GLN A 151 -20.99 9.83 1.07
N GLU A 152 -21.70 10.96 0.96
CA GLU A 152 -21.66 11.83 -0.22
C GLU A 152 -20.23 12.29 -0.54
N LYS A 153 -19.44 12.62 0.48
CA LYS A 153 -18.01 12.97 0.33
C LYS A 153 -17.18 11.80 -0.21
N LEU A 154 -17.45 10.59 0.26
CA LEU A 154 -16.78 9.37 -0.22
C LEU A 154 -17.10 9.13 -1.70
N ASP A 155 -18.37 9.19 -2.04
CA ASP A 155 -18.87 8.94 -3.39
C ASP A 155 -18.37 9.99 -4.40
N ALA A 156 -18.34 11.27 -4.00
CA ALA A 156 -17.77 12.35 -4.81
C ALA A 156 -16.30 12.12 -5.12
N LYS A 157 -15.50 11.71 -4.10
CA LYS A 157 -14.08 11.44 -4.28
C LYS A 157 -13.83 10.19 -5.14
N LEU A 158 -14.67 9.17 -5.03
CA LEU A 158 -14.63 7.99 -5.90
C LEU A 158 -14.97 8.34 -7.36
N ALA A 159 -15.97 9.19 -7.57
CA ALA A 159 -16.35 9.67 -8.90
C ALA A 159 -15.22 10.50 -9.53
N GLU A 160 -14.56 11.36 -8.75
CA GLU A 160 -13.39 12.12 -9.21
C GLU A 160 -12.27 11.20 -9.67
N PHE A 161 -11.92 10.18 -8.89
CA PHE A 161 -10.93 9.19 -9.26
C PHE A 161 -11.26 8.47 -10.57
N LYS A 162 -12.51 8.00 -10.73
CA LYS A 162 -12.97 7.34 -11.94
C LYS A 162 -12.86 8.26 -13.16
N ASN A 163 -13.24 9.53 -13.02
CA ASN A 163 -13.16 10.52 -14.09
C ASN A 163 -11.72 10.86 -14.48
N GLN A 164 -10.80 10.93 -13.52
CA GLN A 164 -9.37 11.13 -13.80
C GLN A 164 -8.76 9.94 -14.53
N SER A 165 -9.13 8.72 -14.15
CA SER A 165 -8.68 7.48 -14.83
C SER A 165 -9.11 7.45 -16.28
N ILE A 166 -10.35 7.85 -16.60
CA ILE A 166 -10.86 7.91 -17.97
C ILE A 166 -10.09 8.96 -18.80
N LYS A 167 -9.82 10.13 -18.23
CA LYS A 167 -9.07 11.21 -18.92
C LYS A 167 -7.60 10.86 -19.16
N SER A 168 -7.00 10.06 -18.31
CA SER A 168 -5.59 9.64 -18.44
C SER A 168 -5.40 8.48 -19.42
N ALA A 169 -6.45 7.74 -19.73
CA ALA A 169 -6.45 6.68 -20.74
C ALA A 169 -6.42 7.29 -22.15
N ARG A 170 -5.22 7.63 -22.64
CA ARG A 170 -5.07 8.06 -24.03
C ARG A 170 -5.48 6.93 -24.97
N PRO A 171 -6.25 7.22 -26.03
CA PRO A 171 -6.59 6.25 -27.07
C PRO A 171 -5.33 5.54 -27.58
N LEU A 172 -5.43 4.25 -27.87
CA LEU A 172 -4.30 3.45 -28.35
C LEU A 172 -3.68 4.05 -29.62
N GLU A 173 -4.51 4.61 -30.49
CA GLU A 173 -4.12 5.31 -31.71
C GLU A 173 -3.19 6.50 -31.46
N ASP A 174 -3.45 7.32 -30.44
CA ASP A 174 -2.63 8.48 -30.12
C ASP A 174 -1.27 8.04 -29.54
N ARG A 175 -1.23 6.94 -28.80
CA ARG A 175 0.01 6.36 -28.27
C ARG A 175 0.87 5.78 -29.40
N CYS A 176 0.26 5.11 -30.38
CA CYS A 176 0.94 4.58 -31.55
C CYS A 176 1.48 5.69 -32.45
N LYS A 177 0.71 6.75 -32.69
CA LYS A 177 1.15 7.93 -33.48
C LYS A 177 2.37 8.61 -32.84
N GLN A 178 2.32 8.87 -31.53
CA GLN A 178 3.47 9.47 -30.85
C GLN A 178 4.70 8.55 -30.81
N ALA A 179 4.53 7.23 -30.76
CA ALA A 179 5.65 6.30 -30.85
C ALA A 179 6.28 6.31 -32.26
N LEU A 180 5.48 6.38 -33.31
CA LEU A 180 5.95 6.47 -34.68
C LEU A 180 6.66 7.80 -34.98
N GLU A 181 6.14 8.92 -34.49
CA GLU A 181 6.79 10.25 -34.61
C GLU A 181 8.16 10.35 -33.94
N ARG A 182 8.41 9.54 -32.91
CA ARG A 182 9.72 9.49 -32.23
C ARG A 182 10.74 8.58 -32.92
N LEU A 183 10.31 7.78 -33.89
CA LEU A 183 11.16 6.85 -34.64
C LEU A 183 11.56 7.39 -36.03
N MET A 184 10.92 8.47 -36.47
CA MET A 184 11.26 9.22 -37.68
C MET A 184 12.12 10.43 -37.35
#